data_2a37edaf75cdde60299bde73d28f2ea3
#
_entry.id   2a37edaf75cdde60299bde73d28f2ea3
#
_cell.length_a   1.000
_cell.length_b   1.000
_cell.length_c   1.000
_cell.angle_alpha   90.00
_cell.angle_beta   90.00
_cell.angle_gamma   90.00
#
_symmetry.space_group_name_H-M   'P 1'
#
loop_
_entity.id
_entity.type
_entity.pdbx_description
1 polymer ?
#
loop_
_entity_poly.entity_id
_entity_poly.type
_entity_poly.pdbx_seq_one_letter_code
_entity_poly.pdbx_strand_id
1 'polypeptide(L)'
;MIVRHRHDGIYISKGKEDNLVTLNMVPGESVYGEKRIAVEEMVGDQTIKKEYRVWNPFRSKLAAAVLGGVDNIYIRPGSKVLYLGAASGTTVSHVSDIVGPTGCVYAVEFSHRSGRDLLNVAKKRTNIIPIIEDARHPHKYRMLIDMVDTIFADVAQPDQARIVAINAHSYLKNGGHFVISIKANCVDSTAAPDLVFAQEVKKLQEEGFKPEEQLTLEPYERDHAVVVGSYRTQKKKKETKE
;
A
#
# COMPACT_ATOMS: atom_id res chain seq x y z
N MET A 1 -15.37 -8.44 19.99
CA MET A 1 -14.31 -7.67 20.71
C MET A 1 -13.30 -7.19 19.71
N ILE A 2 -12.89 -5.90 19.73
CA ILE A 2 -11.84 -5.35 18.83
C ILE A 2 -10.53 -5.23 19.62
N VAL A 3 -9.45 -5.74 19.02
CA VAL A 3 -8.11 -5.73 19.62
C VAL A 3 -7.15 -5.02 18.64
N ARG A 4 -6.18 -4.26 19.15
CA ARG A 4 -5.14 -3.65 18.31
C ARG A 4 -4.24 -4.71 17.71
N HIS A 5 -3.92 -4.57 16.44
CA HIS A 5 -2.87 -5.34 15.78
C HIS A 5 -1.48 -4.77 16.15
N ARG A 6 -0.41 -5.52 15.87
CA ARG A 6 0.96 -5.03 16.05
C ARG A 6 1.32 -3.84 15.14
N HIS A 7 0.66 -3.74 13.98
CA HIS A 7 0.78 -2.58 13.10
C HIS A 7 -0.23 -1.51 13.52
N ASP A 8 0.25 -0.29 13.74
CA ASP A 8 -0.57 0.84 14.13
C ASP A 8 -1.66 1.15 13.08
N GLY A 9 -2.86 1.44 13.54
CA GLY A 9 -4.01 1.73 12.67
C GLY A 9 -4.73 0.49 12.12
N ILE A 10 -4.25 -0.70 12.44
CA ILE A 10 -4.86 -1.98 12.10
C ILE A 10 -5.39 -2.66 13.36
N TYR A 11 -6.51 -3.36 13.23
CA TYR A 11 -7.18 -4.03 14.34
C TYR A 11 -7.63 -5.43 13.94
N ILE A 12 -7.93 -6.25 14.94
CA ILE A 12 -8.49 -7.58 14.78
C ILE A 12 -9.84 -7.61 15.47
N SER A 13 -10.87 -8.01 14.75
CA SER A 13 -12.18 -8.32 15.31
C SER A 13 -12.20 -9.79 15.76
N LYS A 14 -12.18 -10.00 17.07
CA LYS A 14 -12.30 -11.31 17.68
C LYS A 14 -13.76 -11.78 17.67
N GLY A 15 -14.01 -12.99 17.13
CA GLY A 15 -15.35 -13.57 17.03
C GLY A 15 -15.28 -15.08 16.83
N LYS A 16 -16.25 -15.65 16.11
CA LYS A 16 -16.19 -17.06 15.66
C LYS A 16 -15.01 -17.27 14.72
N GLU A 17 -14.78 -16.28 13.88
CA GLU A 17 -13.59 -16.14 13.02
C GLU A 17 -12.96 -14.77 13.28
N ASP A 18 -11.66 -14.75 13.41
CA ASP A 18 -10.91 -13.51 13.57
C ASP A 18 -10.80 -12.81 12.22
N ASN A 19 -11.14 -11.54 12.18
CA ASN A 19 -11.06 -10.73 10.95
C ASN A 19 -10.14 -9.54 11.14
N LEU A 20 -9.32 -9.29 10.12
CA LEU A 20 -8.55 -8.05 10.04
C LEU A 20 -9.51 -6.90 9.74
N VAL A 21 -9.39 -5.79 10.46
CA VAL A 21 -10.28 -4.63 10.29
C VAL A 21 -9.52 -3.32 10.39
N THR A 22 -10.06 -2.28 9.75
CA THR A 22 -9.58 -0.89 9.86
C THR A 22 -10.69 0.01 10.40
N LEU A 23 -10.32 1.06 11.13
CA LEU A 23 -11.27 2.04 11.65
C LEU A 23 -11.83 2.88 10.51
N ASN A 24 -13.14 2.80 10.27
CA ASN A 24 -13.77 3.48 9.16
C ASN A 24 -13.71 5.01 9.30
N MET A 25 -13.00 5.69 8.40
CA MET A 25 -12.96 7.15 8.36
C MET A 25 -14.30 7.79 7.99
N VAL A 26 -15.17 7.06 7.29
CA VAL A 26 -16.49 7.52 6.85
C VAL A 26 -17.56 6.58 7.39
N PRO A 27 -17.97 6.73 8.67
CA PRO A 27 -18.97 5.87 9.28
C PRO A 27 -20.26 5.84 8.47
N GLY A 28 -20.87 4.65 8.36
CA GLY A 28 -22.09 4.45 7.58
C GLY A 28 -21.86 4.05 6.11
N GLU A 29 -20.64 4.16 5.60
CA GLU A 29 -20.30 3.89 4.21
C GLU A 29 -19.40 2.66 4.06
N SER A 30 -19.75 1.80 3.11
CA SER A 30 -18.83 0.76 2.61
C SER A 30 -18.26 1.19 1.26
N VAL A 31 -17.10 0.68 0.89
CA VAL A 31 -16.43 1.02 -0.37
C VAL A 31 -16.71 -0.03 -1.45
N TYR A 32 -16.63 -1.29 -1.09
CA TYR A 32 -16.76 -2.41 -2.03
C TYR A 32 -17.73 -3.50 -1.52
N GLY A 33 -18.64 -3.14 -0.63
CA GLY A 33 -19.59 -4.07 -0.01
C GLY A 33 -19.03 -4.89 1.14
N GLU A 34 -17.92 -4.46 1.72
CA GLU A 34 -17.32 -5.09 2.90
C GLU A 34 -18.21 -4.95 4.13
N LYS A 35 -18.13 -5.95 5.00
CA LYS A 35 -18.84 -5.95 6.29
C LYS A 35 -18.29 -4.84 7.19
N ARG A 36 -19.22 -4.12 7.84
CA ARG A 36 -18.91 -3.11 8.86
C ARG A 36 -19.31 -3.60 10.24
N ILE A 37 -18.52 -3.28 11.23
CA ILE A 37 -18.70 -3.68 12.63
C ILE A 37 -18.73 -2.43 13.48
N ALA A 38 -19.88 -2.09 14.01
CA ALA A 38 -20.03 -1.00 14.97
C ALA A 38 -19.78 -1.51 16.39
N VAL A 39 -18.99 -0.75 17.15
CA VAL A 39 -18.67 -1.04 18.55
C VAL A 39 -18.87 0.24 19.35
N GLU A 40 -19.52 0.12 20.49
CA GLU A 40 -19.64 1.18 21.46
C GLU A 40 -18.51 1.07 22.48
N GLU A 41 -17.76 2.14 22.65
CA GLU A 41 -16.66 2.25 23.59
C GLU A 41 -16.95 3.35 24.60
N MET A 42 -16.83 3.01 25.88
CA MET A 42 -16.97 3.99 26.97
C MET A 42 -15.65 4.74 27.11
N VAL A 43 -15.67 6.06 26.91
CA VAL A 43 -14.53 6.95 27.16
C VAL A 43 -14.95 7.97 28.21
N GLY A 44 -14.58 7.71 29.46
CA GLY A 44 -15.14 8.44 30.61
C GLY A 44 -16.65 8.21 30.72
N ASP A 45 -17.44 9.28 30.86
CA ASP A 45 -18.90 9.23 30.95
C ASP A 45 -19.62 9.26 29.59
N GLN A 46 -18.87 9.22 28.48
CA GLN A 46 -19.44 9.28 27.13
C GLN A 46 -19.30 7.95 26.40
N THR A 47 -20.37 7.52 25.76
CA THR A 47 -20.37 6.38 24.85
C THR A 47 -20.00 6.88 23.44
N ILE A 48 -18.84 6.45 22.94
CA ILE A 48 -18.40 6.76 21.58
C ILE A 48 -18.67 5.54 20.70
N LYS A 49 -19.38 5.76 19.61
CA LYS A 49 -19.63 4.73 18.60
C LYS A 49 -18.52 4.75 17.55
N LYS A 50 -17.78 3.65 17.47
CA LYS A 50 -16.74 3.44 16.46
C LYS A 50 -17.21 2.39 15.46
N GLU A 51 -16.91 2.59 14.18
CA GLU A 51 -17.21 1.62 13.12
C GLU A 51 -15.93 1.15 12.49
N TYR A 52 -15.81 -0.16 12.30
CA TYR A 52 -14.67 -0.82 11.67
C TYR A 52 -15.11 -1.50 10.39
N ARG A 53 -14.22 -1.54 9.39
CA ARG A 53 -14.42 -2.20 8.10
C ARG A 53 -13.60 -3.48 8.04
N VAL A 54 -14.23 -4.60 7.66
CA VAL A 54 -13.51 -5.86 7.47
C VAL A 54 -12.61 -5.77 6.25
N TRP A 55 -11.36 -6.15 6.44
CA TRP A 55 -10.33 -6.10 5.42
C TRP A 55 -9.99 -7.51 4.91
N ASN A 56 -10.51 -7.84 3.74
CA ASN A 56 -10.43 -9.19 3.19
C ASN A 56 -9.07 -9.43 2.52
N PRO A 57 -8.26 -10.40 2.98
CA PRO A 57 -6.96 -10.72 2.41
C PRO A 57 -7.02 -11.32 0.99
N PHE A 58 -8.15 -11.90 0.60
CA PHE A 58 -8.35 -12.38 -0.78
C PHE A 58 -8.63 -11.26 -1.78
N ARG A 59 -8.84 -10.04 -1.31
CA ARG A 59 -9.05 -8.85 -2.14
C ARG A 59 -7.98 -7.78 -1.97
N SER A 60 -7.03 -8.01 -1.08
CA SER A 60 -5.99 -7.04 -0.76
C SER A 60 -4.68 -7.76 -0.44
N LYS A 61 -3.69 -7.59 -1.30
CA LYS A 61 -2.36 -8.16 -1.10
C LYS A 61 -1.67 -7.61 0.14
N LEU A 62 -1.94 -6.36 0.49
CA LEU A 62 -1.44 -5.77 1.74
C LEU A 62 -2.04 -6.45 2.97
N ALA A 63 -3.35 -6.75 2.98
CA ALA A 63 -3.98 -7.52 4.05
C ALA A 63 -3.41 -8.94 4.13
N ALA A 64 -3.20 -9.59 2.98
CA ALA A 64 -2.55 -10.89 2.90
C ALA A 64 -1.14 -10.87 3.50
N ALA A 65 -0.35 -9.83 3.22
CA ALA A 65 0.98 -9.65 3.80
C ALA A 65 0.92 -9.47 5.33
N VAL A 66 -0.02 -8.67 5.83
CA VAL A 66 -0.22 -8.44 7.26
C VAL A 66 -0.58 -9.74 7.97
N LEU A 67 -1.52 -10.54 7.44
CA LEU A 67 -1.89 -11.85 7.98
C LEU A 67 -0.79 -12.90 7.80
N GLY A 68 0.00 -12.80 6.74
CA GLY A 68 1.19 -13.63 6.50
C GLY A 68 2.33 -13.36 7.47
N GLY A 69 2.21 -12.32 8.29
CA GLY A 69 3.14 -12.05 9.39
C GLY A 69 4.27 -11.09 9.04
N VAL A 70 4.13 -10.24 8.01
CA VAL A 70 5.15 -9.22 7.68
C VAL A 70 5.53 -8.40 8.90
N ASP A 71 6.82 -8.20 9.15
CA ASP A 71 7.31 -7.50 10.34
C ASP A 71 6.97 -6.02 10.33
N ASN A 72 7.10 -5.37 9.18
CA ASN A 72 6.78 -3.95 9.02
C ASN A 72 6.08 -3.68 7.68
N ILE A 73 5.07 -2.84 7.69
CA ILE A 73 4.43 -2.32 6.47
C ILE A 73 4.76 -0.85 6.21
N TYR A 74 5.34 -0.16 7.21
CA TYR A 74 5.73 1.25 7.15
C TYR A 74 4.59 2.21 6.79
N ILE A 75 3.35 1.78 6.95
CA ILE A 75 2.13 2.58 6.81
C ILE A 75 1.48 2.65 8.20
N ARG A 76 1.38 3.86 8.73
CA ARG A 76 0.87 4.12 10.07
C ARG A 76 0.08 5.43 10.11
N PRO A 77 -0.66 5.72 11.18
CA PRO A 77 -1.35 7.00 11.31
C PRO A 77 -0.43 8.19 11.05
N GLY A 78 -0.87 9.12 10.20
CA GLY A 78 -0.11 10.31 9.80
C GLY A 78 0.86 10.12 8.64
N SER A 79 1.05 8.91 8.12
CA SER A 79 1.94 8.66 6.98
C SER A 79 1.43 9.29 5.69
N LYS A 80 2.35 9.80 4.87
CA LYS A 80 2.14 10.13 3.47
C LYS A 80 2.56 8.94 2.62
N VAL A 81 1.62 8.36 1.89
CA VAL A 81 1.82 7.14 1.10
C VAL A 81 1.59 7.43 -0.38
N LEU A 82 2.55 7.04 -1.22
CA LEU A 82 2.34 6.96 -2.65
C LEU A 82 1.93 5.53 -3.02
N TYR A 83 0.72 5.37 -3.50
CA TYR A 83 0.15 4.10 -3.90
C TYR A 83 0.15 3.97 -5.41
N LEU A 84 0.98 3.07 -5.96
CA LEU A 84 1.06 2.80 -7.40
C LEU A 84 0.22 1.56 -7.75
N GLY A 85 -0.71 1.72 -8.68
CA GLY A 85 -1.65 0.68 -9.05
C GLY A 85 -2.88 0.63 -8.13
N ALA A 86 -3.52 1.78 -7.95
CA ALA A 86 -4.64 1.95 -7.01
C ALA A 86 -5.91 1.17 -7.39
N ALA A 87 -6.06 0.75 -8.63
CA ALA A 87 -7.24 0.10 -9.17
C ALA A 87 -8.55 0.86 -8.83
N SER A 88 -9.58 0.17 -8.38
CA SER A 88 -10.85 0.79 -7.97
C SER A 88 -10.84 1.42 -6.57
N GLY A 89 -9.72 1.33 -5.85
CA GLY A 89 -9.57 1.94 -4.52
C GLY A 89 -9.88 1.03 -3.34
N THR A 90 -10.05 -0.27 -3.54
CA THR A 90 -10.33 -1.24 -2.46
C THR A 90 -9.28 -1.19 -1.37
N THR A 91 -8.02 -1.52 -1.67
CA THR A 91 -6.92 -1.46 -0.71
C THR A 91 -6.59 -0.01 -0.30
N VAL A 92 -6.65 0.93 -1.25
CA VAL A 92 -6.43 2.36 -0.98
C VAL A 92 -7.35 2.88 0.12
N SER A 93 -8.61 2.45 0.15
CA SER A 93 -9.57 2.85 1.19
C SER A 93 -9.17 2.39 2.59
N HIS A 94 -8.59 1.21 2.71
CA HIS A 94 -8.06 0.71 3.98
C HIS A 94 -6.76 1.42 4.38
N VAL A 95 -5.89 1.71 3.43
CA VAL A 95 -4.70 2.56 3.66
C VAL A 95 -5.13 3.95 4.12
N SER A 96 -6.17 4.51 3.51
CA SER A 96 -6.78 5.79 3.94
C SER A 96 -7.26 5.74 5.40
N ASP A 97 -7.92 4.64 5.80
CA ASP A 97 -8.32 4.43 7.20
C ASP A 97 -7.11 4.37 8.13
N ILE A 98 -6.05 3.67 7.74
CA ILE A 98 -4.83 3.50 8.55
C ILE A 98 -4.11 4.83 8.77
N VAL A 99 -3.87 5.59 7.70
CA VAL A 99 -3.14 6.87 7.80
C VAL A 99 -3.98 7.95 8.48
N GLY A 100 -5.30 7.83 8.43
CA GLY A 100 -6.24 8.72 9.12
C GLY A 100 -6.25 10.14 8.56
N PRO A 101 -6.91 11.08 9.28
CA PRO A 101 -7.12 12.45 8.80
C PRO A 101 -5.85 13.30 8.73
N THR A 102 -4.79 12.88 9.42
CA THR A 102 -3.49 13.58 9.41
C THR A 102 -2.52 13.02 8.38
N GLY A 103 -2.85 11.88 7.77
CA GLY A 103 -2.09 11.27 6.69
C GLY A 103 -2.66 11.59 5.31
N CYS A 104 -2.01 11.07 4.28
CA CYS A 104 -2.44 11.26 2.90
C CYS A 104 -2.06 10.05 2.05
N VAL A 105 -2.92 9.68 1.10
CA VAL A 105 -2.66 8.63 0.11
C VAL A 105 -2.77 9.23 -1.28
N TYR A 106 -1.63 9.30 -1.97
CA TYR A 106 -1.59 9.65 -3.40
C TYR A 106 -1.78 8.36 -4.20
N ALA A 107 -2.94 8.21 -4.82
CA ALA A 107 -3.36 6.98 -5.47
C ALA A 107 -3.26 7.12 -6.99
N VAL A 108 -2.24 6.47 -7.58
CA VAL A 108 -1.98 6.52 -9.03
C VAL A 108 -2.59 5.29 -9.69
N GLU A 109 -3.44 5.54 -10.69
CA GLU A 109 -4.11 4.51 -11.49
C GLU A 109 -4.14 4.89 -12.97
N PHE A 110 -3.70 3.98 -13.82
CA PHE A 110 -3.65 4.21 -15.27
C PHE A 110 -5.00 4.02 -15.95
N SER A 111 -5.77 3.03 -15.51
CA SER A 111 -7.05 2.69 -16.14
C SER A 111 -8.12 3.75 -15.85
N HIS A 112 -8.65 4.39 -16.89
CA HIS A 112 -9.77 5.32 -16.74
C HIS A 112 -11.04 4.67 -16.19
N ARG A 113 -11.25 3.38 -16.46
CA ARG A 113 -12.40 2.63 -15.94
C ARG A 113 -12.28 2.48 -14.42
N SER A 114 -11.19 1.92 -13.95
CA SER A 114 -10.92 1.78 -12.50
C SER A 114 -10.77 3.14 -11.82
N GLY A 115 -10.22 4.12 -12.53
CA GLY A 115 -10.06 5.49 -12.06
C GLY A 115 -11.39 6.19 -11.74
N ARG A 116 -12.48 5.89 -12.42
CA ARG A 116 -13.82 6.41 -12.08
C ARG A 116 -14.27 5.93 -10.71
N ASP A 117 -14.06 4.65 -10.42
CA ASP A 117 -14.40 4.07 -9.11
C ASP A 117 -13.51 4.67 -8.01
N LEU A 118 -12.22 4.79 -8.27
CA LEU A 118 -11.27 5.46 -7.37
C LEU A 118 -11.66 6.91 -7.07
N LEU A 119 -12.08 7.68 -8.08
CA LEU A 119 -12.59 9.04 -7.91
C LEU A 119 -13.82 9.08 -7.00
N ASN A 120 -14.74 8.11 -7.14
CA ASN A 120 -15.91 8.02 -6.27
C ASN A 120 -15.54 7.71 -4.81
N VAL A 121 -14.54 6.88 -4.58
CA VAL A 121 -13.98 6.62 -3.25
C VAL A 121 -13.34 7.89 -2.67
N ALA A 122 -12.55 8.60 -3.46
CA ALA A 122 -11.85 9.81 -3.04
C ALA A 122 -12.80 10.98 -2.70
N LYS A 123 -13.97 11.08 -3.36
CA LYS A 123 -14.98 12.10 -3.03
C LYS A 123 -15.42 12.06 -1.57
N LYS A 124 -15.47 10.87 -0.98
CA LYS A 124 -15.89 10.66 0.41
C LYS A 124 -14.73 10.60 1.41
N ARG A 125 -13.50 10.39 0.90
CA ARG A 125 -12.28 10.24 1.69
C ARG A 125 -11.28 11.31 1.32
N THR A 126 -11.29 12.40 2.08
CA THR A 126 -10.54 13.63 1.77
C THR A 126 -9.02 13.49 1.86
N ASN A 127 -8.54 12.41 2.48
CA ASN A 127 -7.11 12.08 2.55
C ASN A 127 -6.61 11.23 1.38
N ILE A 128 -7.46 10.91 0.41
CA ILE A 128 -7.07 10.26 -0.85
C ILE A 128 -6.99 11.31 -1.94
N ILE A 129 -5.83 11.41 -2.59
CA ILE A 129 -5.60 12.23 -3.78
C ILE A 129 -5.49 11.29 -4.97
N PRO A 130 -6.56 11.15 -5.78
CA PRO A 130 -6.56 10.28 -6.94
C PRO A 130 -5.80 10.93 -8.10
N ILE A 131 -4.96 10.14 -8.77
CA ILE A 131 -4.15 10.58 -9.91
C ILE A 131 -4.34 9.56 -11.03
N ILE A 132 -5.10 9.96 -12.08
CA ILE A 132 -5.39 9.09 -13.21
C ILE A 132 -4.34 9.33 -14.29
N GLU A 133 -3.20 8.67 -14.11
CA GLU A 133 -2.02 8.82 -14.96
C GLU A 133 -1.18 7.54 -14.99
N ASP A 134 -0.31 7.43 -15.99
CA ASP A 134 0.64 6.32 -16.10
C ASP A 134 1.81 6.53 -15.14
N ALA A 135 2.02 5.58 -14.24
CA ALA A 135 3.11 5.60 -13.26
C ALA A 135 4.52 5.56 -13.90
N ARG A 136 4.62 5.24 -15.19
CA ARG A 136 5.87 5.34 -15.97
C ARG A 136 6.29 6.78 -16.24
N HIS A 137 5.39 7.74 -16.03
CA HIS A 137 5.60 9.16 -16.31
C HIS A 137 5.39 10.04 -15.08
N PRO A 138 6.22 9.88 -14.01
CA PRO A 138 6.03 10.59 -12.75
C PRO A 138 6.05 12.12 -12.90
N HIS A 139 6.74 12.65 -13.90
CA HIS A 139 6.78 14.08 -14.17
C HIS A 139 5.40 14.70 -14.45
N LYS A 140 4.43 13.92 -14.98
CA LYS A 140 3.08 14.42 -15.29
C LYS A 140 2.27 14.81 -14.05
N TYR A 141 2.55 14.22 -12.92
CA TYR A 141 1.82 14.48 -11.66
C TYR A 141 2.70 15.08 -10.56
N ARG A 142 3.85 15.64 -10.94
CA ARG A 142 4.80 16.20 -9.98
C ARG A 142 4.23 17.34 -9.14
N MET A 143 3.30 18.11 -9.70
CA MET A 143 2.66 19.23 -8.98
C MET A 143 1.61 18.79 -7.96
N LEU A 144 1.23 17.51 -7.97
CA LEU A 144 0.17 16.96 -7.12
C LEU A 144 0.71 16.21 -5.90
N ILE A 145 1.98 15.80 -5.92
CA ILE A 145 2.57 14.93 -4.90
C ILE A 145 3.65 15.66 -4.13
N ASP A 146 3.52 15.64 -2.82
CA ASP A 146 4.58 16.00 -1.88
C ASP A 146 5.53 14.81 -1.64
N MET A 147 6.65 15.03 -0.95
CA MET A 147 7.54 13.93 -0.55
C MET A 147 6.82 12.96 0.40
N VAL A 148 6.90 11.68 0.09
CA VAL A 148 6.19 10.62 0.82
C VAL A 148 7.10 9.81 1.74
N ASP A 149 6.52 9.24 2.78
CA ASP A 149 7.22 8.39 3.75
C ASP A 149 7.37 6.96 3.24
N THR A 150 6.36 6.49 2.50
CA THR A 150 6.28 5.10 2.02
C THR A 150 5.69 5.04 0.61
N ILE A 151 6.24 4.15 -0.21
CA ILE A 151 5.63 3.74 -1.49
C ILE A 151 5.06 2.34 -1.32
N PHE A 152 3.78 2.18 -1.66
CA PHE A 152 3.19 0.87 -1.89
C PHE A 152 2.97 0.68 -3.38
N ALA A 153 3.42 -0.43 -3.95
CA ALA A 153 3.25 -0.74 -5.36
C ALA A 153 2.60 -2.10 -5.58
N ASP A 154 1.54 -2.10 -6.35
CA ASP A 154 0.86 -3.29 -6.88
C ASP A 154 0.59 -3.08 -8.37
N VAL A 155 1.67 -2.97 -9.13
CA VAL A 155 1.65 -2.70 -10.57
C VAL A 155 1.99 -3.99 -11.31
N ALA A 156 0.98 -4.63 -11.89
CA ALA A 156 1.13 -5.87 -12.64
C ALA A 156 1.74 -5.64 -14.03
N GLN A 157 3.00 -5.20 -14.07
CA GLN A 157 3.75 -4.91 -15.29
C GLN A 157 5.15 -5.54 -15.24
N PRO A 158 5.70 -5.99 -16.39
CA PRO A 158 7.03 -6.60 -16.44
C PRO A 158 8.15 -5.66 -15.96
N ASP A 159 7.97 -4.36 -16.11
CA ASP A 159 8.92 -3.30 -15.71
C ASP A 159 8.60 -2.67 -14.35
N GLN A 160 7.94 -3.40 -13.45
CA GLN A 160 7.50 -2.90 -12.15
C GLN A 160 8.64 -2.29 -11.31
N ALA A 161 9.77 -2.97 -11.22
CA ALA A 161 10.93 -2.47 -10.45
C ALA A 161 11.38 -1.10 -10.95
N ARG A 162 11.43 -0.90 -12.27
CA ARG A 162 11.76 0.39 -12.89
C ARG A 162 10.71 1.45 -12.56
N ILE A 163 9.42 1.12 -12.66
CA ILE A 163 8.31 2.04 -12.34
C ILE A 163 8.44 2.52 -10.89
N VAL A 164 8.67 1.60 -9.95
CA VAL A 164 8.86 1.95 -8.54
C VAL A 164 10.08 2.83 -8.35
N ALA A 165 11.20 2.53 -9.01
CA ALA A 165 12.44 3.28 -8.89
C ALA A 165 12.30 4.73 -9.35
N ILE A 166 11.71 4.98 -10.52
CA ILE A 166 11.54 6.35 -11.04
C ILE A 166 10.60 7.19 -10.18
N ASN A 167 9.58 6.57 -9.57
CA ASN A 167 8.69 7.23 -8.62
C ASN A 167 9.40 7.50 -7.28
N ALA A 168 10.18 6.56 -6.79
CA ALA A 168 10.94 6.73 -5.54
C ALA A 168 11.99 7.85 -5.67
N HIS A 169 12.70 7.91 -6.78
CA HIS A 169 13.67 8.99 -7.05
C HIS A 169 13.00 10.38 -7.08
N SER A 170 11.71 10.44 -7.44
CA SER A 170 10.98 11.69 -7.54
C SER A 170 10.31 12.10 -6.23
N TYR A 171 9.80 11.13 -5.44
CA TYR A 171 8.85 11.42 -4.37
C TYR A 171 9.19 10.77 -3.02
N LEU A 172 10.00 9.70 -2.98
CA LEU A 172 10.27 9.03 -1.72
C LEU A 172 11.37 9.77 -0.95
N LYS A 173 11.09 10.06 0.33
CA LYS A 173 12.07 10.64 1.23
C LYS A 173 13.30 9.74 1.34
N ASN A 174 14.47 10.34 1.47
CA ASN A 174 15.67 9.58 1.80
C ASN A 174 15.51 8.94 3.19
N GLY A 175 15.74 7.63 3.28
CA GLY A 175 15.39 6.86 4.48
C GLY A 175 13.90 6.49 4.57
N GLY A 176 13.11 6.77 3.55
CA GLY A 176 11.74 6.27 3.40
C GLY A 176 11.71 4.77 3.11
N HIS A 177 10.51 4.22 3.01
CA HIS A 177 10.30 2.78 2.91
C HIS A 177 9.45 2.40 1.71
N PHE A 178 9.50 1.13 1.35
CA PHE A 178 8.70 0.59 0.26
C PHE A 178 8.07 -0.75 0.65
N VAL A 179 6.91 -1.01 0.07
CA VAL A 179 6.21 -2.29 0.10
C VAL A 179 5.77 -2.58 -1.33
N ILE A 180 6.32 -3.62 -1.92
CA ILE A 180 6.06 -3.96 -3.33
C ILE A 180 5.46 -5.36 -3.40
N SER A 181 4.32 -5.48 -4.05
CA SER A 181 3.73 -6.77 -4.41
C SER A 181 4.21 -7.18 -5.80
N ILE A 182 4.85 -8.32 -5.91
CA ILE A 182 5.39 -8.86 -7.15
C ILE A 182 4.56 -10.10 -7.55
N LYS A 183 3.99 -10.06 -8.75
CA LYS A 183 3.35 -11.21 -9.37
C LYS A 183 4.32 -11.84 -10.35
N ALA A 184 4.81 -13.04 -10.06
CA ALA A 184 5.83 -13.71 -10.86
C ALA A 184 5.43 -13.81 -12.34
N ASN A 185 4.22 -14.31 -12.63
CA ASN A 185 3.72 -14.50 -13.99
C ASN A 185 3.56 -13.21 -14.81
N CYS A 186 3.50 -12.03 -14.17
CA CYS A 186 3.45 -10.75 -14.88
C CYS A 186 4.84 -10.26 -15.29
N VAL A 187 5.88 -10.69 -14.58
CA VAL A 187 7.29 -10.35 -14.88
C VAL A 187 7.87 -11.33 -15.91
N ASP A 188 7.76 -12.62 -15.60
CA ASP A 188 8.18 -13.70 -16.51
C ASP A 188 7.29 -14.93 -16.25
N SER A 189 6.50 -15.32 -17.26
CA SER A 189 5.61 -16.47 -17.19
C SER A 189 6.31 -17.81 -17.42
N THR A 190 7.57 -17.81 -17.82
CA THR A 190 8.35 -19.01 -18.18
C THR A 190 9.30 -19.46 -17.07
N ALA A 191 9.73 -18.53 -16.21
CA ALA A 191 10.66 -18.81 -15.12
C ALA A 191 9.93 -19.27 -13.84
N ALA A 192 10.64 -19.99 -12.98
CA ALA A 192 10.14 -20.35 -11.66
C ALA A 192 9.90 -19.08 -10.80
N PRO A 193 8.80 -18.99 -10.01
CA PRO A 193 8.46 -17.81 -9.24
C PRO A 193 9.59 -17.29 -8.35
N ASP A 194 10.29 -18.18 -7.64
CA ASP A 194 11.39 -17.80 -6.75
C ASP A 194 12.55 -17.12 -7.49
N LEU A 195 12.84 -17.57 -8.70
CA LEU A 195 13.87 -16.97 -9.55
C LEU A 195 13.46 -15.56 -9.99
N VAL A 196 12.18 -15.39 -10.36
CA VAL A 196 11.63 -14.08 -10.73
C VAL A 196 11.71 -13.11 -9.56
N PHE A 197 11.32 -13.53 -8.36
CA PHE A 197 11.41 -12.68 -7.17
C PHE A 197 12.85 -12.27 -6.87
N ALA A 198 13.81 -13.20 -6.95
CA ALA A 198 15.22 -12.90 -6.74
C ALA A 198 15.77 -11.89 -7.76
N GLN A 199 15.37 -12.01 -9.03
CA GLN A 199 15.77 -11.06 -10.08
C GLN A 199 15.19 -9.66 -9.85
N GLU A 200 13.90 -9.56 -9.48
CA GLU A 200 13.26 -8.28 -9.19
C GLU A 200 13.87 -7.59 -7.96
N VAL A 201 14.15 -8.35 -6.91
CA VAL A 201 14.86 -7.85 -5.72
C VAL A 201 16.23 -7.30 -6.09
N LYS A 202 16.99 -7.98 -6.96
CA LYS A 202 18.29 -7.51 -7.44
C LYS A 202 18.17 -6.19 -8.20
N LYS A 203 17.19 -6.06 -9.11
CA LYS A 203 16.93 -4.81 -9.83
C LYS A 203 16.63 -3.65 -8.87
N LEU A 204 15.83 -3.91 -7.83
CA LEU A 204 15.53 -2.91 -6.79
C LEU A 204 16.80 -2.49 -6.04
N GLN A 205 17.68 -3.43 -5.70
CA GLN A 205 18.95 -3.12 -5.02
C GLN A 205 19.85 -2.22 -5.87
N GLU A 206 19.90 -2.44 -7.18
CA GLU A 206 20.66 -1.61 -8.12
C GLU A 206 20.17 -0.16 -8.17
N GLU A 207 18.90 0.07 -7.85
CA GLU A 207 18.23 1.39 -7.81
C GLU A 207 18.24 2.07 -6.42
N GLY A 208 18.99 1.52 -5.47
CA GLY A 208 19.15 2.11 -4.13
C GLY A 208 18.12 1.66 -3.09
N PHE A 209 17.33 0.64 -3.40
CA PHE A 209 16.45 -0.01 -2.44
C PHE A 209 17.23 -1.05 -1.62
N LYS A 210 16.94 -1.11 -0.34
CA LYS A 210 17.46 -2.14 0.57
C LYS A 210 16.31 -3.03 1.01
N PRO A 211 16.11 -4.19 0.38
CA PRO A 211 15.15 -5.18 0.84
C PRO A 211 15.51 -5.67 2.25
N GLU A 212 14.53 -5.72 3.13
CA GLU A 212 14.67 -6.15 4.52
C GLU A 212 13.91 -7.44 4.77
N GLU A 213 12.76 -7.61 4.10
CA GLU A 213 11.89 -8.75 4.26
C GLU A 213 11.22 -9.11 2.94
N GLN A 214 11.03 -10.42 2.71
CA GLN A 214 10.25 -10.96 1.62
C GLN A 214 9.37 -12.08 2.14
N LEU A 215 8.10 -12.09 1.74
CA LEU A 215 7.18 -13.19 2.06
C LEU A 215 6.27 -13.49 0.86
N THR A 216 5.89 -14.76 0.73
CA THR A 216 4.88 -15.19 -0.24
C THR A 216 3.48 -14.99 0.31
N LEU A 217 2.48 -14.82 -0.57
CA LEU A 217 1.12 -14.49 -0.19
C LEU A 217 0.16 -15.68 -0.16
N GLU A 218 0.65 -16.92 -0.28
CA GLU A 218 -0.21 -18.09 -0.06
C GLU A 218 -0.77 -18.11 1.38
N PRO A 219 -1.98 -18.59 1.56
CA PRO A 219 -2.92 -19.18 0.59
C PRO A 219 -3.81 -18.16 -0.13
N TYR A 220 -3.62 -16.86 0.08
CA TYR A 220 -4.51 -15.80 -0.42
C TYR A 220 -4.30 -15.49 -1.90
N GLU A 221 -3.03 -15.44 -2.31
CA GLU A 221 -2.62 -15.14 -3.70
C GLU A 221 -1.49 -16.08 -4.11
N ARG A 222 -1.70 -16.79 -5.22
CA ARG A 222 -0.71 -17.72 -5.76
C ARG A 222 0.35 -17.00 -6.60
N ASP A 223 1.60 -17.44 -6.49
CA ASP A 223 2.75 -16.90 -7.23
C ASP A 223 2.95 -15.39 -7.04
N HIS A 224 2.59 -14.91 -5.83
CA HIS A 224 2.83 -13.54 -5.40
C HIS A 224 3.78 -13.50 -4.21
N ALA A 225 4.65 -12.50 -4.20
CA ALA A 225 5.47 -12.15 -3.05
C ALA A 225 5.36 -10.66 -2.73
N VAL A 226 5.51 -10.33 -1.47
CA VAL A 226 5.68 -8.95 -1.01
C VAL A 226 7.11 -8.76 -0.55
N VAL A 227 7.75 -7.69 -1.01
CA VAL A 227 9.09 -7.26 -0.61
C VAL A 227 8.96 -5.93 0.10
N VAL A 228 9.54 -5.86 1.29
CA VAL A 228 9.52 -4.67 2.16
C VAL A 228 10.94 -4.25 2.46
N GLY A 229 11.17 -2.95 2.55
CA GLY A 229 12.49 -2.46 2.90
C GLY A 229 12.58 -0.94 2.94
N SER A 230 13.82 -0.46 2.95
CA SER A 230 14.15 0.96 3.01
C SER A 230 14.80 1.46 1.73
N TYR A 231 14.72 2.77 1.52
CA TYR A 231 15.28 3.45 0.36
C TYR A 231 16.33 4.46 0.77
N ARG A 232 17.46 4.46 0.08
CA ARG A 232 18.50 5.47 0.22
C ARG A 232 18.93 5.98 -1.14
N THR A 233 18.84 7.27 -1.32
CA THR A 233 19.38 7.91 -2.53
C THR A 233 20.86 7.61 -2.68
N GLN A 234 21.26 7.08 -3.82
CA GLN A 234 22.67 6.93 -4.14
C GLN A 234 23.29 8.33 -4.26
N LYS A 235 24.33 8.61 -3.49
CA LYS A 235 25.14 9.81 -3.74
C LYS A 235 25.74 9.66 -5.13
N LYS A 236 25.40 10.57 -6.07
CA LYS A 236 26.10 10.64 -7.35
C LYS A 236 27.60 10.69 -7.05
N LYS A 237 28.35 9.69 -7.50
CA LYS A 237 29.82 9.77 -7.54
C LYS A 237 30.12 11.05 -8.32
N LYS A 238 30.77 12.03 -7.70
CA LYS A 238 31.37 13.15 -8.43
C LYS A 238 32.35 12.51 -9.39
N GLU A 239 32.07 12.57 -10.68
CA GLU A 239 33.11 12.35 -11.69
C GLU A 239 34.18 13.38 -11.41
N THR A 240 35.29 12.93 -10.87
CA THR A 240 36.54 13.71 -10.84
C THR A 240 36.99 13.78 -12.29
N LYS A 241 36.72 14.91 -12.92
CA LYS A 241 37.40 15.24 -14.18
C LYS A 241 38.87 15.48 -13.83
N GLU A 242 39.72 14.54 -14.22
CA GLU A 242 41.15 14.79 -14.43
C GLU A 242 41.34 15.58 -15.72
#